data_0a20163abcc8c3fd142dd0619af4f450
#
_entry.id   0a20163abcc8c3fd142dd0619af4f450
#
_cell.length_a   1.000
_cell.length_b   1.000
_cell.length_c   1.000
_cell.angle_alpha   90.00
_cell.angle_beta   90.00
_cell.angle_gamma   90.00
#
_symmetry.space_group_name_H-M   'P 1'
#
loop_
_entity.id
_entity.type
_entity.pdbx_description
1 polymer ?
#
loop_
_entity_poly.entity_id
_entity_poly.type
_entity_poly.pdbx_seq_one_letter_code
_entity_poly.pdbx_strand_id
1 'polypeptide(L)'
;MKKKLLAGAITLLSVATLAACSKGSEGADLISMKGDVITEHQFYEQVKSNPSAQQVLLNMTIQKVFEKQYGSEVDDKEVNDTIAEEEKQYGENYQRVLSQAGMTLETRKAQIRTSKLVELAV
;
A
#
# COMPACT_ATOMS: atom_id res chain seq x y z
N MET A 1 -49.63 26.82 28.96
CA MET A 1 -48.75 25.90 29.67
C MET A 1 -48.37 24.69 28.82
N LYS A 2 -47.79 24.89 27.66
CA LYS A 2 -47.29 23.75 26.83
C LYS A 2 -46.18 24.22 25.93
N LYS A 3 -45.06 24.69 26.51
CA LYS A 3 -43.85 25.13 25.78
C LYS A 3 -42.59 24.73 26.52
N LYS A 4 -42.45 23.47 26.88
CA LYS A 4 -41.20 22.97 27.50
C LYS A 4 -40.88 21.54 27.12
N LEU A 5 -40.84 21.20 25.83
CA LEU A 5 -40.42 19.85 25.41
C LEU A 5 -39.73 19.88 24.02
N LEU A 6 -38.92 20.87 23.71
CA LEU A 6 -38.18 20.92 22.43
C LEU A 6 -36.68 21.28 22.59
N ALA A 7 -36.12 21.06 23.76
CA ALA A 7 -34.70 21.36 24.02
C ALA A 7 -33.83 20.13 24.28
N GLY A 8 -34.32 18.91 24.01
CA GLY A 8 -33.62 17.68 24.35
C GLY A 8 -33.09 16.85 23.17
N ALA A 9 -33.27 17.27 21.92
CA ALA A 9 -33.00 16.40 20.76
C ALA A 9 -31.78 16.77 19.94
N ILE A 10 -31.00 17.80 20.31
CA ILE A 10 -29.87 18.27 19.48
C ILE A 10 -28.49 17.87 20.04
N THR A 11 -28.42 17.29 21.23
CA THR A 11 -27.13 16.98 21.88
C THR A 11 -26.63 15.55 21.63
N LEU A 12 -27.33 14.71 20.88
CA LEU A 12 -26.89 13.33 20.64
C LEU A 12 -26.18 13.07 19.30
N LEU A 13 -26.07 14.08 18.42
CA LEU A 13 -25.38 13.92 17.14
C LEU A 13 -23.92 14.35 17.17
N SER A 14 -23.43 14.98 18.22
CA SER A 14 -22.04 15.52 18.25
C SER A 14 -21.02 14.55 18.85
N VAL A 15 -21.43 13.40 19.38
CA VAL A 15 -20.50 12.45 20.00
C VAL A 15 -19.98 11.39 19.02
N ALA A 16 -20.67 11.22 17.89
CA ALA A 16 -20.27 10.20 16.90
C ALA A 16 -19.05 10.58 16.02
N THR A 17 -18.67 11.87 15.99
CA THR A 17 -17.55 12.34 15.15
C THR A 17 -16.19 12.35 15.86
N LEU A 18 -16.16 12.22 17.18
CA LEU A 18 -14.89 12.18 17.95
C LEU A 18 -14.34 10.76 18.13
N ALA A 19 -15.13 9.73 17.86
CA ALA A 19 -14.67 8.33 17.93
C ALA A 19 -13.82 7.92 16.70
N ALA A 20 -13.85 8.70 15.62
CA ALA A 20 -13.06 8.41 14.42
C ALA A 20 -11.56 8.79 14.54
N CYS A 21 -11.17 9.58 15.54
CA CYS A 21 -9.81 10.06 15.72
C CYS A 21 -8.99 9.28 16.77
N SER A 22 -9.56 8.32 17.49
CA SER A 22 -8.84 7.60 18.56
C SER A 22 -8.44 6.15 18.21
N LYS A 23 -8.50 5.76 16.95
CA LYS A 23 -8.01 4.46 16.46
C LYS A 23 -6.51 4.46 16.12
N GLY A 24 -5.69 5.09 16.93
CA GLY A 24 -4.25 5.22 16.67
C GLY A 24 -3.44 3.92 16.78
N SER A 25 -4.00 2.81 17.31
CA SER A 25 -3.28 1.55 17.51
C SER A 25 -3.73 0.41 16.58
N GLU A 26 -4.88 0.54 15.92
CA GLU A 26 -5.43 -0.53 15.08
C GLU A 26 -5.18 -0.33 13.58
N GLY A 27 -4.63 0.82 13.19
CA GLY A 27 -4.41 1.18 11.79
C GLY A 27 -5.71 1.58 11.07
N ALA A 28 -5.62 1.73 9.74
CA ALA A 28 -6.76 2.08 8.91
C ALA A 28 -7.73 0.89 8.72
N ASP A 29 -8.99 1.20 8.42
CA ASP A 29 -9.96 0.18 8.03
C ASP A 29 -9.64 -0.30 6.60
N LEU A 30 -9.36 -1.59 6.44
CA LEU A 30 -9.13 -2.21 5.13
C LEU A 30 -10.44 -2.59 4.44
N ILE A 31 -11.38 -3.14 5.19
CA ILE A 31 -12.70 -3.54 4.71
C ILE A 31 -13.72 -3.11 5.74
N SER A 32 -14.74 -2.37 5.29
CA SER A 32 -15.90 -2.02 6.11
C SER A 32 -17.13 -2.77 5.61
N MET A 33 -17.80 -3.46 6.55
CA MET A 33 -19.02 -4.21 6.31
C MET A 33 -20.12 -3.69 7.23
N LYS A 34 -21.37 -4.02 6.93
CA LYS A 34 -22.48 -3.65 7.81
C LYS A 34 -22.33 -4.31 9.19
N GLY A 35 -21.95 -3.52 10.18
CA GLY A 35 -21.81 -3.95 11.57
C GLY A 35 -20.42 -4.48 11.94
N ASP A 36 -19.46 -4.49 11.03
CA ASP A 36 -18.09 -4.94 11.31
C ASP A 36 -17.05 -4.28 10.38
N VAL A 37 -15.79 -4.32 10.78
CA VAL A 37 -14.63 -3.84 10.01
C VAL A 37 -13.46 -4.79 10.15
N ILE A 38 -12.61 -4.86 9.12
CA ILE A 38 -11.29 -5.50 9.20
C ILE A 38 -10.25 -4.38 9.15
N THR A 39 -9.46 -4.25 10.20
CA THR A 39 -8.40 -3.23 10.31
C THR A 39 -7.06 -3.76 9.79
N GLU A 40 -6.13 -2.84 9.50
CA GLU A 40 -4.73 -3.19 9.17
C GLU A 40 -4.10 -4.05 10.26
N HIS A 41 -4.34 -3.75 11.52
CA HIS A 41 -3.81 -4.53 12.63
C HIS A 41 -4.33 -5.96 12.65
N GLN A 42 -5.65 -6.15 12.50
CA GLN A 42 -6.25 -7.48 12.43
C GLN A 42 -5.70 -8.30 11.26
N PHE A 43 -5.56 -7.68 10.09
CA PHE A 43 -4.95 -8.32 8.93
C PHE A 43 -3.49 -8.69 9.19
N TYR A 44 -2.69 -7.76 9.74
CA TYR A 44 -1.29 -8.02 10.08
C TYR A 44 -1.14 -9.19 11.05
N GLU A 45 -1.94 -9.25 12.12
CA GLU A 45 -1.91 -10.34 13.09
C GLU A 45 -2.19 -11.72 12.44
N GLN A 46 -3.05 -11.77 11.43
CA GLN A 46 -3.35 -13.00 10.69
C GLN A 46 -2.21 -13.42 9.75
N VAL A 47 -1.50 -12.48 9.16
CA VAL A 47 -0.50 -12.78 8.13
C VAL A 47 0.95 -12.78 8.62
N LYS A 48 1.24 -12.23 9.79
CA LYS A 48 2.64 -12.08 10.29
C LYS A 48 3.41 -13.38 10.41
N SER A 49 2.73 -14.49 10.66
CA SER A 49 3.34 -15.83 10.74
C SER A 49 3.35 -16.57 9.38
N ASN A 50 2.75 -15.98 8.35
CA ASN A 50 2.71 -16.58 7.03
C ASN A 50 4.09 -16.42 6.34
N PRO A 51 4.73 -17.50 5.85
CA PRO A 51 6.03 -17.41 5.20
C PRO A 51 6.08 -16.46 4.01
N SER A 52 5.00 -16.38 3.23
CA SER A 52 4.92 -15.45 2.09
C SER A 52 4.89 -14.00 2.55
N ALA A 53 4.17 -13.68 3.63
CA ALA A 53 4.16 -12.32 4.19
C ALA A 53 5.52 -11.95 4.80
N GLN A 54 6.19 -12.88 5.45
CA GLN A 54 7.55 -12.67 5.97
C GLN A 54 8.54 -12.42 4.82
N GLN A 55 8.41 -13.13 3.70
CA GLN A 55 9.23 -12.90 2.52
C GLN A 55 8.99 -11.50 1.92
N VAL A 56 7.73 -11.05 1.87
CA VAL A 56 7.40 -9.69 1.44
C VAL A 56 8.06 -8.66 2.35
N LEU A 57 7.96 -8.84 3.67
CA LEU A 57 8.57 -7.94 4.65
C LEU A 57 10.09 -7.90 4.51
N LEU A 58 10.74 -9.05 4.30
CA LEU A 58 12.17 -9.14 4.06
C LEU A 58 12.56 -8.36 2.78
N ASN A 59 11.84 -8.57 1.70
CA ASN A 59 12.09 -7.87 0.44
C ASN A 59 11.93 -6.34 0.58
N MET A 60 10.90 -5.89 1.31
CA MET A 60 10.71 -4.47 1.61
C MET A 60 11.88 -3.90 2.45
N THR A 61 12.39 -4.68 3.40
CA THR A 61 13.54 -4.27 4.22
C THR A 61 14.79 -4.13 3.39
N ILE A 62 15.11 -5.13 2.56
CA ILE A 62 16.25 -5.12 1.63
C ILE A 62 16.14 -3.91 0.70
N GLN A 63 14.97 -3.70 0.10
CA GLN A 63 14.73 -2.55 -0.78
C GLN A 63 15.00 -1.22 -0.07
N LYS A 64 14.49 -1.03 1.15
CA LYS A 64 14.70 0.20 1.91
C LYS A 64 16.17 0.44 2.28
N VAL A 65 16.89 -0.62 2.65
CA VAL A 65 18.32 -0.52 2.98
C VAL A 65 19.13 -0.14 1.74
N PHE A 66 18.91 -0.81 0.62
CA PHE A 66 19.64 -0.54 -0.61
C PHE A 66 19.25 0.80 -1.23
N GLU A 67 17.96 1.19 -1.18
CA GLU A 67 17.55 2.53 -1.60
C GLU A 67 18.26 3.63 -0.81
N LYS A 68 18.44 3.44 0.49
CA LYS A 68 19.17 4.40 1.32
C LYS A 68 20.65 4.49 0.98
N GLN A 69 21.28 3.37 0.63
CA GLN A 69 22.73 3.30 0.33
C GLN A 69 23.04 3.64 -1.12
N TYR A 70 22.29 3.15 -2.06
CA TYR A 70 22.61 3.17 -3.49
C TYR A 70 21.54 3.89 -4.34
N GLY A 71 20.45 4.38 -3.74
CA GLY A 71 19.34 4.96 -4.50
C GLY A 71 19.72 6.15 -5.35
N SER A 72 20.73 6.93 -4.93
CA SER A 72 21.27 8.04 -5.74
C SER A 72 22.10 7.60 -6.96
N GLU A 73 22.50 6.33 -7.01
CA GLU A 73 23.30 5.76 -8.10
C GLU A 73 22.41 5.09 -9.17
N VAL A 74 21.13 4.84 -8.86
CA VAL A 74 20.16 4.31 -9.83
C VAL A 74 19.47 5.47 -10.53
N ASP A 75 19.75 5.69 -11.81
CA ASP A 75 19.10 6.71 -12.62
C ASP A 75 17.69 6.25 -13.04
N ASP A 76 16.71 7.11 -12.82
CA ASP A 76 15.33 6.87 -13.29
C ASP A 76 15.28 6.71 -14.81
N LYS A 77 16.22 7.31 -15.54
CA LYS A 77 16.36 7.11 -16.98
C LYS A 77 16.61 5.63 -17.32
N GLU A 78 17.50 4.97 -16.61
CA GLU A 78 17.80 3.55 -16.86
C GLU A 78 16.58 2.65 -16.61
N VAL A 79 15.78 2.96 -15.59
CA VAL A 79 14.53 2.26 -15.31
C VAL A 79 13.54 2.45 -16.46
N ASN A 80 13.39 3.70 -16.92
CA ASN A 80 12.47 4.03 -18.02
C ASN A 80 12.95 3.45 -19.37
N ASP A 81 14.27 3.43 -19.63
CA ASP A 81 14.83 2.80 -20.83
C ASP A 81 14.53 1.29 -20.85
N THR A 82 14.66 0.61 -19.73
CA THR A 82 14.30 -0.82 -19.61
C THR A 82 12.81 -1.05 -19.90
N ILE A 83 11.94 -0.20 -19.37
CA ILE A 83 10.50 -0.26 -19.68
C ILE A 83 10.24 -0.04 -21.18
N ALA A 84 10.92 0.95 -21.78
CA ALA A 84 10.75 1.23 -23.21
C ALA A 84 11.23 0.07 -24.11
N GLU A 85 12.25 -0.68 -23.69
CA GLU A 85 12.67 -1.89 -24.36
C GLU A 85 11.64 -3.02 -24.25
N GLU A 86 11.08 -3.22 -23.06
CA GLU A 86 10.00 -4.18 -22.86
C GLU A 86 8.77 -3.82 -23.69
N GLU A 87 8.38 -2.54 -23.71
CA GLU A 87 7.27 -2.04 -24.55
C GLU A 87 7.52 -2.29 -26.05
N LYS A 88 8.74 -2.12 -26.54
CA LYS A 88 9.10 -2.46 -27.92
C LYS A 88 8.96 -3.95 -28.20
N GLN A 89 9.36 -4.78 -27.25
CA GLN A 89 9.32 -6.24 -27.39
C GLN A 89 7.89 -6.78 -27.41
N TYR A 90 7.01 -6.28 -26.55
CA TYR A 90 5.65 -6.75 -26.39
C TYR A 90 4.60 -5.93 -27.17
N GLY A 91 4.97 -4.73 -27.63
CA GLY A 91 4.09 -3.83 -28.37
C GLY A 91 2.81 -3.50 -27.61
N GLU A 92 1.69 -3.47 -28.32
CA GLU A 92 0.37 -3.19 -27.73
C GLU A 92 -0.08 -4.20 -26.67
N ASN A 93 0.59 -5.35 -26.58
CA ASN A 93 0.29 -6.38 -25.60
C ASN A 93 0.94 -6.15 -24.24
N TYR A 94 1.83 -5.18 -24.10
CA TYR A 94 2.59 -4.99 -22.86
C TYR A 94 1.73 -4.85 -21.61
N GLN A 95 0.70 -4.01 -21.68
CA GLN A 95 -0.24 -3.83 -20.57
C GLN A 95 -0.97 -5.14 -20.20
N ARG A 96 -1.31 -5.94 -21.19
CA ARG A 96 -1.95 -7.24 -20.96
C ARG A 96 -0.99 -8.23 -20.30
N VAL A 97 0.28 -8.23 -20.70
CA VAL A 97 1.32 -9.07 -20.09
C VAL A 97 1.50 -8.69 -18.62
N LEU A 98 1.59 -7.41 -18.31
CA LEU A 98 1.67 -6.93 -16.92
C LEU A 98 0.45 -7.38 -16.11
N SER A 99 -0.76 -7.18 -16.65
CA SER A 99 -2.02 -7.55 -15.97
C SER A 99 -2.10 -9.06 -15.71
N GLN A 100 -1.67 -9.90 -16.66
CA GLN A 100 -1.62 -11.36 -16.49
C GLN A 100 -0.62 -11.78 -15.40
N ALA A 101 0.45 -11.01 -15.22
CA ALA A 101 1.41 -11.20 -14.14
C ALA A 101 0.96 -10.57 -12.79
N GLY A 102 -0.25 -9.99 -12.73
CA GLY A 102 -0.75 -9.30 -11.55
C GLY A 102 0.01 -8.01 -11.21
N MET A 103 0.64 -7.39 -12.21
CA MET A 103 1.47 -6.20 -12.05
C MET A 103 0.86 -4.96 -12.71
N THR A 104 1.18 -3.81 -12.15
CA THR A 104 1.00 -2.51 -12.81
C THR A 104 2.34 -2.03 -13.37
N LEU A 105 2.32 -1.01 -14.22
CA LEU A 105 3.55 -0.37 -14.73
C LEU A 105 4.42 0.16 -13.57
N GLU A 106 3.80 0.75 -12.53
CA GLU A 106 4.51 1.26 -11.35
C GLU A 106 5.17 0.12 -10.57
N THR A 107 4.46 -1.00 -10.38
CA THR A 107 5.04 -2.18 -9.72
C THR A 107 6.22 -2.74 -10.53
N ARG A 108 6.12 -2.74 -11.87
CA ARG A 108 7.23 -3.19 -12.73
C ARG A 108 8.43 -2.29 -12.64
N LYS A 109 8.25 -0.97 -12.68
CA LYS A 109 9.32 0.02 -12.47
C LYS A 109 10.02 -0.17 -11.13
N ALA A 110 9.24 -0.36 -10.06
CA ALA A 110 9.79 -0.61 -8.73
C ALA A 110 10.62 -1.91 -8.67
N GLN A 111 10.22 -2.97 -9.37
CA GLN A 111 10.99 -4.19 -9.47
C GLN A 111 12.30 -3.98 -10.22
N ILE A 112 12.28 -3.29 -11.36
CA ILE A 112 13.49 -2.98 -12.14
C ILE A 112 14.46 -2.15 -11.29
N ARG A 113 13.95 -1.12 -10.61
CA ARG A 113 14.77 -0.30 -9.71
C ARG A 113 15.39 -1.15 -8.60
N THR A 114 14.63 -2.04 -7.98
CA THR A 114 15.14 -2.96 -6.94
C THR A 114 16.22 -3.89 -7.49
N SER A 115 16.07 -4.42 -8.70
CA SER A 115 17.08 -5.26 -9.33
C SER A 115 18.39 -4.48 -9.54
N LYS A 116 18.32 -3.23 -10.02
CA LYS A 116 19.50 -2.37 -10.19
C LYS A 116 20.20 -2.03 -8.87
N LEU A 117 19.41 -1.78 -7.81
CA LEU A 117 19.95 -1.57 -6.46
C LEU A 117 20.69 -2.82 -5.95
N VAL A 118 20.17 -4.01 -6.22
CA VAL A 118 20.84 -5.27 -5.87
C VAL A 118 22.13 -5.44 -6.65
N GLU A 119 22.14 -5.15 -7.96
CA GLU A 119 23.33 -5.21 -8.81
C GLU A 119 24.46 -4.31 -8.32
N LEU A 120 24.13 -3.12 -7.79
CA LEU A 120 25.12 -2.20 -7.21
C LEU A 120 25.66 -2.68 -5.85
N ALA A 121 24.90 -3.52 -5.14
CA ALA A 121 25.24 -4.00 -3.80
C ALA A 121 26.08 -5.28 -3.79
N VAL A 122 26.28 -5.94 -4.93
CA VAL A 122 26.98 -7.24 -5.08
C VAL A 122 28.29 -7.06 -5.81
#